data_f97cd68c200200094b292ed8e481840a
#
_entry.id   f97cd68c200200094b292ed8e481840a
#
_cell.length_a   1.000
_cell.length_b   1.000
_cell.length_c   1.000
_cell.angle_alpha   90.00
_cell.angle_beta   90.00
_cell.angle_gamma   90.00
#
_symmetry.space_group_name_H-M   'P 1'
#
loop_
_entity.id
_entity.type
_entity.pdbx_description
1 polymer ?
#
loop_
_entity_poly.entity_id
_entity_poly.type
_entity_poly.pdbx_seq_one_letter_code
_entity_poly.pdbx_strand_id
1 'polypeptide(L)'
;MDKNIKLGFWNYIESGKLGKEAVRDWKELGMNLAMSFDFDIQKHNKQDMLNILDECQAQGLKLIIRDKRTRYKTYAKLGLDAIKKGVKEAYEDFGKHPATFGFFAGDEPTGEYEQAFIDVMRILLEEMPNLTPFGNVFPYWAGSDFDMLTGRKAEYFYELVTRMLKESNTPVIGYDHYTQCLQENENQEAGINSWYYDLDMFHKVTKENGRYFYVTALCVGHWAYRVPTEDDFRWQIYTALAHGARGVLWFHLYNFKGDCSYRNAPFYGEDFKRTETFTYLSRQQDIFRQSYMEQFNKMEMTEVYHTGHIYDPTKRFCSDETIKEVNGKYSYPTIITYYKEFESEERWVSIVNAHQRYANKITVYFTCGAVKTVWLAPGEMKLFKLSDIMAETL
;
A
#
# COMPACT_ATOMS: atom_id res chain seq x y z
N MET A 1 14.35 10.64 3.36
CA MET A 1 13.26 9.63 3.19
C MET A 1 12.69 9.76 1.79
N ASP A 2 12.51 8.67 1.06
CA ASP A 2 11.90 8.69 -0.28
C ASP A 2 10.39 8.98 -0.16
N LYS A 3 9.95 10.08 -0.78
CA LYS A 3 8.57 10.57 -0.73
C LYS A 3 7.72 10.11 -1.93
N ASN A 4 8.33 9.42 -2.90
CA ASN A 4 7.63 8.97 -4.09
C ASN A 4 6.62 7.86 -3.78
N ILE A 5 5.47 7.92 -4.44
CA ILE A 5 4.45 6.87 -4.34
C ILE A 5 5.01 5.54 -4.86
N LYS A 6 4.77 4.48 -4.09
CA LYS A 6 5.13 3.11 -4.44
C LYS A 6 3.91 2.33 -4.90
N LEU A 7 4.03 1.73 -6.07
CA LEU A 7 3.10 0.72 -6.60
C LEU A 7 3.87 -0.59 -6.67
N GLY A 8 3.51 -1.54 -5.82
CA GLY A 8 4.26 -2.78 -5.65
C GLY A 8 3.38 -4.01 -5.54
N PHE A 9 3.97 -5.14 -5.21
CA PHE A 9 3.23 -6.39 -5.08
C PHE A 9 3.98 -7.43 -4.23
N TRP A 10 3.23 -8.42 -3.78
CA TRP A 10 3.75 -9.62 -3.12
C TRP A 10 4.05 -10.72 -4.12
N ASN A 11 5.18 -11.40 -3.92
CA ASN A 11 5.64 -12.49 -4.79
C ASN A 11 5.94 -13.74 -3.97
N TYR A 12 5.26 -14.83 -4.31
CA TYR A 12 5.44 -16.15 -3.69
C TYR A 12 5.99 -17.20 -4.67
N ILE A 13 6.46 -16.76 -5.84
CA ILE A 13 7.06 -17.67 -6.83
C ILE A 13 8.42 -18.14 -6.32
N GLU A 14 8.75 -19.39 -6.62
CA GLU A 14 10.05 -19.98 -6.30
C GLU A 14 11.16 -19.41 -7.16
N SER A 15 12.37 -19.36 -6.59
CA SER A 15 13.57 -18.96 -7.32
C SER A 15 13.78 -19.82 -8.56
N GLY A 16 14.22 -19.19 -9.65
CA GLY A 16 14.51 -19.86 -10.91
C GLY A 16 13.29 -20.09 -11.82
N LYS A 17 12.05 -19.88 -11.31
CA LYS A 17 10.83 -19.94 -12.15
C LYS A 17 10.53 -18.63 -12.88
N LEU A 18 10.99 -17.49 -12.37
CA LEU A 18 10.83 -16.18 -13.00
C LEU A 18 12.12 -15.75 -13.69
N GLY A 19 12.00 -15.44 -14.96
CA GLY A 19 13.05 -14.78 -15.73
C GLY A 19 12.88 -13.26 -15.79
N LYS A 20 13.74 -12.60 -16.54
CA LYS A 20 13.68 -11.16 -16.78
C LYS A 20 12.41 -10.70 -17.51
N GLU A 21 11.73 -11.59 -18.21
CA GLU A 21 10.43 -11.34 -18.84
C GLU A 21 9.37 -10.95 -17.81
N ALA A 22 9.40 -11.55 -16.63
CA ALA A 22 8.49 -11.23 -15.54
C ALA A 22 8.64 -9.76 -15.08
N VAL A 23 9.86 -9.22 -15.10
CA VAL A 23 10.11 -7.81 -14.74
C VAL A 23 9.45 -6.86 -15.73
N ARG A 24 9.41 -7.23 -17.03
CA ARG A 24 8.71 -6.46 -18.06
C ARG A 24 7.20 -6.49 -17.84
N ASP A 25 6.67 -7.65 -17.46
CA ASP A 25 5.26 -7.79 -17.07
C ASP A 25 4.92 -6.92 -15.84
N TRP A 26 5.78 -6.87 -14.84
CA TRP A 26 5.61 -5.99 -13.68
C TRP A 26 5.63 -4.51 -14.08
N LYS A 27 6.53 -4.13 -15.00
CA LYS A 27 6.58 -2.78 -15.53
C LYS A 27 5.30 -2.42 -16.28
N GLU A 28 4.79 -3.32 -17.10
CA GLU A 28 3.55 -3.14 -17.86
C GLU A 28 2.30 -3.10 -16.96
N LEU A 29 2.32 -3.84 -15.83
CA LEU A 29 1.32 -3.66 -14.76
C LEU A 29 1.35 -2.26 -14.13
N GLY A 30 2.40 -1.47 -14.35
CA GLY A 30 2.56 -0.14 -13.77
C GLY A 30 3.34 -0.11 -12.47
N MET A 31 4.00 -1.20 -12.08
CA MET A 31 4.79 -1.27 -10.86
C MET A 31 6.05 -0.40 -10.94
N ASN A 32 6.45 0.17 -9.81
CA ASN A 32 7.75 0.81 -9.62
C ASN A 32 8.53 0.21 -8.45
N LEU A 33 7.88 -0.65 -7.66
CA LEU A 33 8.46 -1.38 -6.54
C LEU A 33 8.06 -2.86 -6.64
N ALA A 34 9.00 -3.72 -6.98
CA ALA A 34 8.77 -5.16 -7.04
C ALA A 34 9.16 -5.84 -5.73
N MET A 35 8.63 -7.04 -5.47
CA MET A 35 9.12 -7.93 -4.43
C MET A 35 9.72 -9.18 -5.08
N SER A 36 10.90 -9.60 -4.62
CA SER A 36 11.57 -10.79 -5.15
C SER A 36 10.89 -12.09 -4.73
N PHE A 37 11.24 -13.17 -5.37
CA PHE A 37 11.02 -14.52 -4.83
C PHE A 37 11.73 -14.70 -3.48
N ASP A 38 11.35 -15.73 -2.72
CA ASP A 38 11.99 -16.06 -1.45
C ASP A 38 13.36 -16.68 -1.68
N PHE A 39 14.43 -16.01 -1.25
CA PHE A 39 15.80 -16.44 -1.48
C PHE A 39 16.39 -17.15 -0.25
N ASP A 40 16.97 -18.32 -0.49
CA ASP A 40 17.73 -19.10 0.49
C ASP A 40 19.08 -19.44 -0.12
N ILE A 41 20.17 -18.85 0.39
CA ILE A 41 21.53 -19.06 -0.14
C ILE A 41 21.96 -20.54 -0.18
N GLN A 42 21.34 -21.40 0.64
CA GLN A 42 21.65 -22.82 0.68
C GLN A 42 20.95 -23.63 -0.41
N LYS A 43 19.94 -23.05 -1.07
CA LYS A 43 19.04 -23.75 -2.00
C LYS A 43 18.99 -23.13 -3.40
N HIS A 44 19.19 -21.81 -3.48
CA HIS A 44 18.94 -21.05 -4.68
C HIS A 44 20.23 -20.49 -5.28
N ASN A 45 20.22 -20.33 -6.59
CA ASN A 45 21.34 -19.71 -7.30
C ASN A 45 21.29 -18.19 -7.10
N LYS A 46 22.37 -17.62 -6.62
CA LYS A 46 22.55 -16.16 -6.45
C LYS A 46 22.36 -15.42 -7.77
N GLN A 47 22.77 -16.00 -8.89
CA GLN A 47 22.66 -15.39 -10.21
C GLN A 47 21.20 -15.13 -10.64
N ASP A 48 20.24 -15.94 -10.18
CA ASP A 48 18.81 -15.70 -10.47
C ASP A 48 18.34 -14.37 -9.88
N MET A 49 18.75 -14.06 -8.65
CA MET A 49 18.43 -12.76 -8.01
C MET A 49 19.13 -11.60 -8.71
N LEU A 50 20.40 -11.77 -9.09
CA LEU A 50 21.15 -10.72 -9.81
C LEU A 50 20.52 -10.44 -11.18
N ASN A 51 20.11 -11.46 -11.93
CA ASN A 51 19.41 -11.29 -13.20
C ASN A 51 18.11 -10.49 -13.08
N ILE A 52 17.34 -10.71 -11.99
CA ILE A 52 16.12 -9.95 -11.71
C ILE A 52 16.46 -8.49 -11.34
N LEU A 53 17.50 -8.28 -10.52
CA LEU A 53 17.97 -6.94 -10.13
C LEU A 53 18.44 -6.14 -11.36
N ASP A 54 19.23 -6.76 -12.24
CA ASP A 54 19.72 -6.14 -13.47
C ASP A 54 18.55 -5.70 -14.37
N GLU A 55 17.55 -6.56 -14.56
CA GLU A 55 16.37 -6.20 -15.36
C GLU A 55 15.49 -5.16 -14.65
N CYS A 56 15.34 -5.22 -13.32
CA CYS A 56 14.67 -4.16 -12.56
C CYS A 56 15.36 -2.80 -12.80
N GLN A 57 16.69 -2.75 -12.77
CA GLN A 57 17.43 -1.52 -13.08
C GLN A 57 17.16 -1.05 -14.51
N ALA A 58 17.21 -1.95 -15.48
CA ALA A 58 16.97 -1.63 -16.89
C ALA A 58 15.56 -1.09 -17.14
N GLN A 59 14.55 -1.59 -16.41
CA GLN A 59 13.15 -1.16 -16.50
C GLN A 59 12.79 0.00 -15.56
N GLY A 60 13.73 0.48 -14.74
CA GLY A 60 13.51 1.55 -13.77
C GLY A 60 12.63 1.16 -12.58
N LEU A 61 12.66 -0.12 -12.18
CA LEU A 61 12.01 -0.62 -10.97
C LEU A 61 13.02 -0.72 -9.82
N LYS A 62 12.50 -0.66 -8.59
CA LYS A 62 13.22 -1.03 -7.38
C LYS A 62 12.72 -2.38 -6.88
N LEU A 63 13.57 -3.13 -6.14
CA LEU A 63 13.27 -4.46 -5.65
C LEU A 63 13.40 -4.55 -4.13
N ILE A 64 12.34 -5.01 -3.45
CA ILE A 64 12.39 -5.50 -2.07
C ILE A 64 12.88 -6.94 -2.11
N ILE A 65 14.02 -7.22 -1.50
CA ILE A 65 14.64 -8.54 -1.52
C ILE A 65 14.14 -9.38 -0.35
N ARG A 66 13.58 -10.55 -0.65
CA ARG A 66 13.14 -11.54 0.34
C ARG A 66 14.24 -12.57 0.58
N ASP A 67 15.18 -12.25 1.45
CA ASP A 67 16.30 -13.13 1.81
C ASP A 67 16.09 -13.74 3.21
N LYS A 68 16.24 -15.04 3.35
CA LYS A 68 16.09 -15.73 4.64
C LYS A 68 17.07 -15.25 5.69
N ARG A 69 18.24 -14.75 5.29
CA ARG A 69 19.26 -14.20 6.21
C ARG A 69 18.82 -12.91 6.90
N THR A 70 17.77 -12.22 6.40
CA THR A 70 17.30 -10.91 6.90
C THR A 70 15.97 -10.99 7.65
N ARG A 71 15.46 -12.19 7.96
CA ARG A 71 14.12 -12.39 8.51
C ARG A 71 14.12 -12.42 10.04
N TYR A 72 13.09 -11.84 10.67
CA TYR A 72 12.90 -11.91 12.11
C TYR A 72 12.77 -13.35 12.63
N LYS A 73 12.17 -14.28 11.87
CA LYS A 73 12.10 -15.70 12.22
C LYS A 73 13.49 -16.35 12.26
N THR A 74 14.42 -15.90 11.42
CA THR A 74 15.82 -16.34 11.45
C THR A 74 16.52 -15.80 12.69
N TYR A 75 16.31 -14.54 13.04
CA TYR A 75 16.82 -13.94 14.28
C TYR A 75 16.30 -14.65 15.51
N ALA A 76 14.99 -14.87 15.63
CA ALA A 76 14.38 -15.57 16.76
C ALA A 76 14.94 -17.00 16.95
N LYS A 77 15.32 -17.67 15.86
CA LYS A 77 15.88 -19.03 15.89
C LYS A 77 17.37 -19.08 16.16
N LEU A 78 18.16 -18.17 15.59
CA LEU A 78 19.63 -18.25 15.55
C LEU A 78 20.35 -17.17 16.35
N GLY A 79 19.64 -16.14 16.82
CA GLY A 79 20.18 -15.06 17.65
C GLY A 79 20.91 -13.94 16.91
N LEU A 80 21.43 -12.98 17.69
CA LEU A 80 21.96 -11.71 17.22
C LEU A 80 23.16 -11.84 16.27
N ASP A 81 24.14 -12.67 16.64
CA ASP A 81 25.38 -12.79 15.85
C ASP A 81 25.10 -13.39 14.47
N ALA A 82 24.20 -14.38 14.42
CA ALA A 82 23.81 -15.01 13.17
C ALA A 82 23.07 -14.06 12.24
N ILE A 83 22.14 -13.26 12.78
CA ILE A 83 21.41 -12.28 11.96
C ILE A 83 22.31 -11.17 11.45
N LYS A 84 23.19 -10.60 12.29
CA LYS A 84 24.13 -9.56 11.87
C LYS A 84 25.08 -10.05 10.78
N LYS A 85 25.60 -11.28 10.93
CA LYS A 85 26.40 -11.92 9.88
C LYS A 85 25.60 -12.08 8.60
N GLY A 86 24.40 -12.65 8.68
CA GLY A 86 23.53 -12.88 7.52
C GLY A 86 23.14 -11.59 6.79
N VAL A 87 22.85 -10.52 7.54
CA VAL A 87 22.54 -9.19 6.99
C VAL A 87 23.73 -8.62 6.21
N LYS A 88 24.94 -8.70 6.75
CA LYS A 88 26.17 -8.25 6.07
C LYS A 88 26.42 -9.05 4.78
N GLU A 89 26.29 -10.37 4.84
CA GLU A 89 26.42 -11.22 3.65
C GLU A 89 25.36 -10.91 2.58
N ALA A 90 24.09 -10.70 2.98
CA ALA A 90 23.02 -10.33 2.06
C ALA A 90 23.26 -8.95 1.42
N TYR A 91 23.82 -8.00 2.18
CA TYR A 91 24.21 -6.69 1.66
C TYR A 91 25.32 -6.80 0.61
N GLU A 92 26.39 -7.57 0.89
CA GLU A 92 27.47 -7.81 -0.07
C GLU A 92 26.97 -8.49 -1.35
N ASP A 93 26.01 -9.40 -1.20
CA ASP A 93 25.46 -10.12 -2.35
C ASP A 93 24.54 -9.26 -3.23
N PHE A 94 23.67 -8.46 -2.64
CA PHE A 94 22.58 -7.79 -3.35
C PHE A 94 22.34 -6.34 -2.96
N GLY A 95 22.76 -5.93 -1.74
CA GLY A 95 22.43 -4.61 -1.20
C GLY A 95 23.06 -3.45 -1.94
N LYS A 96 24.22 -3.67 -2.57
CA LYS A 96 24.96 -2.67 -3.34
C LYS A 96 24.38 -2.43 -4.75
N HIS A 97 23.45 -3.30 -5.17
CA HIS A 97 22.87 -3.17 -6.52
C HIS A 97 21.95 -1.95 -6.60
N PRO A 98 22.05 -1.12 -7.69
CA PRO A 98 21.25 0.11 -7.80
C PRO A 98 19.75 -0.09 -7.76
N ALA A 99 19.23 -1.25 -8.19
CA ALA A 99 17.81 -1.58 -8.14
C ALA A 99 17.33 -2.01 -6.76
N THR A 100 18.22 -2.28 -5.80
CA THR A 100 17.81 -2.70 -4.47
C THR A 100 17.12 -1.54 -3.75
N PHE A 101 15.87 -1.76 -3.35
CA PHE A 101 15.11 -0.87 -2.45
C PHE A 101 15.48 -1.13 -0.99
N GLY A 102 15.52 -2.39 -0.62
CA GLY A 102 15.84 -2.87 0.71
C GLY A 102 15.53 -4.34 0.89
N PHE A 103 15.56 -4.78 2.13
CA PHE A 103 15.32 -6.17 2.49
C PHE A 103 14.05 -6.33 3.30
N PHE A 104 13.36 -7.42 3.05
CA PHE A 104 12.15 -7.80 3.77
C PHE A 104 12.49 -8.45 5.10
N ALA A 105 12.10 -7.82 6.20
CA ALA A 105 12.32 -8.31 7.57
C ALA A 105 11.34 -9.42 7.97
N GLY A 106 10.12 -9.38 7.41
CA GLY A 106 9.11 -10.38 7.69
C GLY A 106 7.69 -9.85 7.62
N ASP A 107 6.75 -10.74 7.94
CA ASP A 107 5.33 -10.58 7.78
C ASP A 107 4.61 -10.97 9.07
N GLU A 108 3.65 -10.15 9.48
CA GLU A 108 2.69 -10.41 10.54
C GLU A 108 3.31 -10.97 11.82
N PRO A 109 4.24 -10.24 12.48
CA PRO A 109 4.82 -10.69 13.74
C PRO A 109 3.76 -10.74 14.84
N THR A 110 3.67 -11.87 15.56
CA THR A 110 2.72 -12.07 16.65
C THR A 110 3.44 -12.28 17.97
N GLY A 111 2.90 -11.75 19.07
CA GLY A 111 3.30 -12.06 20.44
C GLY A 111 4.82 -12.01 20.67
N GLU A 112 5.42 -13.18 20.85
CA GLU A 112 6.85 -13.33 21.12
C GLU A 112 7.78 -12.86 19.98
N TYR A 113 7.27 -12.78 18.76
CA TYR A 113 8.05 -12.36 17.59
C TYR A 113 8.08 -10.85 17.36
N GLU A 114 7.27 -10.07 18.06
CA GLU A 114 7.23 -8.61 17.88
C GLU A 114 8.58 -7.95 18.13
N GLN A 115 9.24 -8.32 19.22
CA GLN A 115 10.57 -7.76 19.54
C GLN A 115 11.63 -8.20 18.52
N ALA A 116 11.59 -9.45 18.08
CA ALA A 116 12.50 -9.95 17.05
C ALA A 116 12.31 -9.20 15.71
N PHE A 117 11.07 -8.87 15.36
CA PHE A 117 10.77 -8.06 14.18
C PHE A 117 11.33 -6.64 14.30
N ILE A 118 11.11 -5.98 15.43
CA ILE A 118 11.63 -4.63 15.72
C ILE A 118 13.15 -4.62 15.64
N ASP A 119 13.80 -5.58 16.28
CA ASP A 119 15.26 -5.69 16.30
C ASP A 119 15.84 -5.90 14.90
N VAL A 120 15.22 -6.75 14.08
CA VAL A 120 15.68 -6.98 12.71
C VAL A 120 15.49 -5.77 11.84
N MET A 121 14.34 -5.07 11.93
CA MET A 121 14.13 -3.81 11.20
C MET A 121 15.21 -2.78 11.56
N ARG A 122 15.56 -2.67 12.84
CA ARG A 122 16.62 -1.79 13.32
C ARG A 122 17.99 -2.21 12.80
N ILE A 123 18.36 -3.49 12.92
CA ILE A 123 19.64 -4.03 12.42
C ILE A 123 19.80 -3.80 10.91
N LEU A 124 18.74 -4.02 10.12
CA LEU A 124 18.75 -3.74 8.69
C LEU A 124 19.05 -2.28 8.40
N LEU A 125 18.45 -1.36 9.14
CA LEU A 125 18.69 0.07 8.97
C LEU A 125 20.10 0.49 9.43
N GLU A 126 20.60 -0.06 10.53
CA GLU A 126 21.95 0.20 11.05
C GLU A 126 23.05 -0.30 10.10
N GLU A 127 22.91 -1.50 9.56
CA GLU A 127 23.91 -2.12 8.68
C GLU A 127 23.78 -1.64 7.21
N MET A 128 22.62 -1.13 6.82
CA MET A 128 22.30 -0.69 5.45
C MET A 128 21.56 0.65 5.44
N PRO A 129 22.17 1.75 5.92
CA PRO A 129 21.46 3.03 6.15
C PRO A 129 20.90 3.68 4.87
N ASN A 130 21.39 3.28 3.70
CA ASN A 130 20.93 3.78 2.40
C ASN A 130 19.78 2.96 1.80
N LEU A 131 19.37 1.88 2.44
CA LEU A 131 18.28 1.01 2.02
C LEU A 131 17.10 1.15 2.98
N THR A 132 15.92 0.82 2.48
CA THR A 132 14.70 0.84 3.28
C THR A 132 14.34 -0.57 3.72
N PRO A 133 14.45 -0.93 5.00
CA PRO A 133 13.93 -2.20 5.49
C PRO A 133 12.41 -2.21 5.32
N PHE A 134 11.87 -3.33 4.87
CA PHE A 134 10.43 -3.49 4.68
C PHE A 134 9.89 -4.61 5.55
N GLY A 135 8.87 -4.31 6.32
CA GLY A 135 8.11 -5.26 7.12
C GLY A 135 6.63 -4.97 7.04
N ASN A 136 5.81 -6.00 7.15
CA ASN A 136 4.37 -5.92 7.11
C ASN A 136 3.79 -6.37 8.45
N VAL A 137 2.78 -5.70 8.93
CA VAL A 137 2.06 -6.04 10.16
C VAL A 137 0.61 -6.37 9.87
N PHE A 138 -0.05 -7.05 10.80
CA PHE A 138 -1.48 -7.29 10.72
C PHE A 138 -2.29 -6.00 10.61
N PRO A 139 -3.46 -6.02 9.94
CA PRO A 139 -4.45 -4.97 10.06
C PRO A 139 -5.06 -4.98 11.46
N TYR A 140 -5.68 -3.88 11.85
CA TYR A 140 -6.56 -3.87 13.00
C TYR A 140 -7.90 -4.47 12.61
N TRP A 141 -8.23 -5.60 13.21
CA TRP A 141 -9.57 -6.16 13.16
C TRP A 141 -10.30 -5.86 14.48
N ALA A 142 -11.40 -5.14 14.37
CA ALA A 142 -12.21 -4.88 15.56
C ALA A 142 -12.72 -6.19 16.17
N GLY A 143 -12.35 -6.46 17.43
CA GLY A 143 -12.86 -7.58 18.20
C GLY A 143 -11.93 -8.77 18.39
N SER A 144 -12.50 -9.94 18.63
CA SER A 144 -11.79 -11.15 19.09
C SER A 144 -10.74 -11.71 18.14
N ASP A 145 -10.85 -11.45 16.84
CA ASP A 145 -9.94 -12.03 15.86
C ASP A 145 -8.52 -11.48 16.01
N PHE A 146 -8.38 -10.17 16.25
CA PHE A 146 -7.09 -9.56 16.52
C PHE A 146 -6.45 -10.10 17.80
N ASP A 147 -7.21 -10.19 18.88
CA ASP A 147 -6.75 -10.72 20.16
C ASP A 147 -6.30 -12.18 20.03
N MET A 148 -7.04 -12.99 19.28
CA MET A 148 -6.73 -14.39 19.02
C MET A 148 -5.43 -14.55 18.23
N LEU A 149 -5.19 -13.72 17.21
CA LEU A 149 -4.03 -13.83 16.33
C LEU A 149 -2.76 -13.25 16.96
N THR A 150 -2.86 -12.13 17.65
CA THR A 150 -1.70 -11.41 18.18
C THR A 150 -1.43 -11.69 19.66
N GLY A 151 -2.39 -12.26 20.38
CA GLY A 151 -2.36 -12.40 21.83
C GLY A 151 -2.48 -11.06 22.58
N ARG A 152 -2.92 -10.00 21.90
CA ARG A 152 -3.09 -8.65 22.43
C ARG A 152 -4.46 -8.10 22.16
N LYS A 153 -4.96 -7.27 23.08
CA LYS A 153 -6.21 -6.54 22.89
C LYS A 153 -6.05 -5.45 21.84
N ALA A 154 -7.11 -5.24 21.08
CA ALA A 154 -7.16 -4.26 20.00
C ALA A 154 -6.83 -2.82 20.46
N GLU A 155 -7.16 -2.45 21.70
CA GLU A 155 -6.84 -1.14 22.30
C GLU A 155 -5.34 -0.82 22.35
N TYR A 156 -4.47 -1.84 22.35
CA TYR A 156 -3.01 -1.68 22.34
C TYR A 156 -2.40 -1.63 20.93
N PHE A 157 -3.21 -1.76 19.89
CA PHE A 157 -2.67 -1.82 18.53
C PHE A 157 -1.93 -0.54 18.12
N TYR A 158 -2.49 0.61 18.43
CA TYR A 158 -1.83 1.90 18.22
C TYR A 158 -0.48 1.99 18.93
N GLU A 159 -0.42 1.56 20.19
CA GLU A 159 0.83 1.56 20.97
C GLU A 159 1.85 0.59 20.38
N LEU A 160 1.42 -0.58 19.91
CA LEU A 160 2.28 -1.57 19.27
C LEU A 160 2.94 -1.00 18.01
N VAL A 161 2.15 -0.41 17.09
CA VAL A 161 2.70 0.17 15.85
C VAL A 161 3.59 1.37 16.18
N THR A 162 3.23 2.19 17.16
CA THR A 162 4.08 3.30 17.65
C THR A 162 5.43 2.78 18.16
N ARG A 163 5.41 1.71 18.95
CA ARG A 163 6.63 1.08 19.46
C ARG A 163 7.50 0.53 18.34
N MET A 164 6.89 -0.16 17.38
CA MET A 164 7.60 -0.69 16.21
C MET A 164 8.32 0.42 15.44
N LEU A 165 7.67 1.55 15.18
CA LEU A 165 8.27 2.67 14.48
C LEU A 165 9.40 3.35 15.28
N LYS A 166 9.20 3.58 16.57
CA LYS A 166 10.17 4.26 17.43
C LYS A 166 11.42 3.43 17.70
N GLU A 167 11.25 2.16 18.06
CA GLU A 167 12.37 1.29 18.43
C GLU A 167 13.17 0.80 17.22
N SER A 168 12.53 0.55 16.08
CA SER A 168 13.23 0.18 14.85
C SER A 168 13.79 1.35 14.09
N ASN A 169 13.26 2.55 14.30
CA ASN A 169 13.55 3.79 13.55
C ASN A 169 13.32 3.65 12.03
N THR A 170 12.50 2.68 11.61
CA THR A 170 12.22 2.43 10.18
C THR A 170 11.51 3.64 9.53
N PRO A 171 11.86 4.00 8.27
CA PRO A 171 11.20 5.09 7.57
C PRO A 171 9.78 4.76 7.09
N VAL A 172 9.45 3.46 6.98
CA VAL A 172 8.17 3.00 6.48
C VAL A 172 7.74 1.72 7.18
N ILE A 173 6.43 1.53 7.34
CA ILE A 173 5.81 0.28 7.77
C ILE A 173 4.74 -0.14 6.77
N GLY A 174 4.65 -1.43 6.47
CA GLY A 174 3.56 -2.02 5.69
C GLY A 174 2.51 -2.66 6.59
N TYR A 175 1.28 -2.68 6.13
CA TYR A 175 0.21 -3.54 6.65
C TYR A 175 -0.67 -4.02 5.50
N ASP A 176 -1.42 -5.09 5.71
CA ASP A 176 -2.35 -5.60 4.72
C ASP A 176 -3.80 -5.50 5.20
N HIS A 177 -4.74 -5.30 4.25
CA HIS A 177 -6.14 -5.22 4.56
C HIS A 177 -7.00 -5.66 3.36
N TYR A 178 -7.94 -6.59 3.59
CA TYR A 178 -8.72 -7.22 2.52
C TYR A 178 -10.23 -7.19 2.74
N THR A 179 -10.70 -6.80 3.92
CA THR A 179 -12.13 -6.85 4.30
C THR A 179 -13.03 -5.94 3.45
N GLN A 180 -12.47 -4.94 2.77
CA GLN A 180 -13.17 -4.13 1.77
C GLN A 180 -13.62 -4.94 0.54
N CYS A 181 -13.08 -6.15 0.35
CA CYS A 181 -13.43 -7.10 -0.72
C CYS A 181 -14.16 -8.34 -0.21
N LEU A 182 -14.91 -8.26 0.91
CA LEU A 182 -15.76 -9.35 1.37
C LEU A 182 -16.78 -9.77 0.32
N GLN A 183 -17.24 -11.01 0.40
CA GLN A 183 -18.32 -11.51 -0.44
C GLN A 183 -19.65 -10.80 -0.10
N GLU A 184 -20.59 -10.81 -1.03
CA GLU A 184 -21.86 -10.07 -0.89
C GLU A 184 -22.74 -10.52 0.27
N ASN A 185 -22.58 -11.76 0.70
CA ASN A 185 -23.32 -12.34 1.85
C ASN A 185 -22.69 -12.02 3.21
N GLU A 186 -21.53 -11.35 3.22
CA GLU A 186 -20.83 -10.93 4.42
C GLU A 186 -21.17 -9.46 4.77
N ASN A 187 -20.85 -9.03 5.98
CA ASN A 187 -21.07 -7.64 6.40
C ASN A 187 -20.07 -6.69 5.70
N GLN A 188 -20.40 -6.31 4.47
CA GLN A 188 -19.57 -5.44 3.62
C GLN A 188 -19.34 -4.07 4.26
N GLU A 189 -20.31 -3.52 4.99
CA GLU A 189 -20.16 -2.23 5.66
C GLU A 189 -19.13 -2.29 6.79
N ALA A 190 -19.16 -3.33 7.60
CA ALA A 190 -18.14 -3.53 8.63
C ALA A 190 -16.73 -3.71 8.02
N GLY A 191 -16.63 -4.40 6.88
CA GLY A 191 -15.39 -4.55 6.15
C GLY A 191 -14.83 -3.22 5.63
N ILE A 192 -15.69 -2.31 5.16
CA ILE A 192 -15.29 -0.97 4.71
C ILE A 192 -14.96 -0.07 5.92
N ASN A 193 -15.72 -0.15 7.01
CA ASN A 193 -15.39 0.57 8.25
C ASN A 193 -14.00 0.19 8.75
N SER A 194 -13.67 -1.10 8.77
CA SER A 194 -12.37 -1.60 9.17
C SER A 194 -11.24 -1.07 8.26
N TRP A 195 -11.47 -1.02 6.94
CA TRP A 195 -10.52 -0.42 5.99
C TRP A 195 -10.19 1.04 6.33
N TYR A 196 -11.20 1.88 6.58
CA TYR A 196 -10.99 3.29 6.92
C TYR A 196 -10.39 3.46 8.31
N TYR A 197 -10.73 2.58 9.26
CA TYR A 197 -10.13 2.59 10.57
C TYR A 197 -8.60 2.42 10.50
N ASP A 198 -8.14 1.43 9.73
CA ASP A 198 -6.71 1.19 9.58
C ASP A 198 -6.02 2.33 8.85
N LEU A 199 -6.59 2.83 7.78
CA LEU A 199 -6.02 3.98 7.06
C LEU A 199 -5.83 5.20 7.97
N ASP A 200 -6.84 5.55 8.76
CA ASP A 200 -6.78 6.68 9.69
C ASP A 200 -5.75 6.43 10.82
N MET A 201 -5.74 5.23 11.38
CA MET A 201 -4.83 4.83 12.44
C MET A 201 -3.37 4.83 11.95
N PHE A 202 -3.06 4.19 10.81
CA PHE A 202 -1.70 4.16 10.27
C PHE A 202 -1.23 5.54 9.83
N HIS A 203 -2.12 6.36 9.25
CA HIS A 203 -1.80 7.75 8.94
C HIS A 203 -1.41 8.52 10.22
N LYS A 204 -2.25 8.45 11.25
CA LYS A 204 -2.01 9.14 12.53
C LYS A 204 -0.68 8.72 13.15
N VAL A 205 -0.45 7.40 13.32
CA VAL A 205 0.77 6.89 13.94
C VAL A 205 2.02 7.29 13.14
N THR A 206 1.99 7.15 11.83
CA THR A 206 3.15 7.45 10.99
C THR A 206 3.42 8.95 10.94
N LYS A 207 2.41 9.80 10.84
CA LYS A 207 2.53 11.26 10.87
C LYS A 207 3.14 11.75 12.20
N GLU A 208 2.66 11.26 13.34
CA GLU A 208 3.17 11.62 14.66
C GLU A 208 4.64 11.21 14.87
N ASN A 209 5.09 10.18 14.16
CA ASN A 209 6.48 9.71 14.22
C ASN A 209 7.34 10.17 13.04
N GLY A 210 6.82 11.02 12.12
CA GLY A 210 7.53 11.48 10.94
C GLY A 210 7.91 10.34 9.98
N ARG A 211 7.01 9.37 9.79
CA ARG A 211 7.18 8.16 8.97
C ARG A 211 6.07 8.05 7.94
N TYR A 212 6.18 7.03 7.06
CA TYR A 212 5.16 6.71 6.07
C TYR A 212 4.63 5.29 6.25
N PHE A 213 3.49 5.01 5.65
CA PHE A 213 2.96 3.65 5.57
C PHE A 213 2.64 3.24 4.14
N TYR A 214 2.71 1.93 3.91
CA TYR A 214 2.24 1.28 2.69
C TYR A 214 1.10 0.33 3.06
N VAL A 215 0.06 0.30 2.24
CA VAL A 215 -1.04 -0.66 2.40
C VAL A 215 -0.94 -1.75 1.36
N THR A 216 -1.06 -3.00 1.79
CA THR A 216 -1.24 -4.13 0.89
C THR A 216 -2.72 -4.36 0.68
N ALA A 217 -3.15 -4.21 -0.57
CA ALA A 217 -4.53 -4.37 -1.02
C ALA A 217 -4.68 -5.62 -1.90
N LEU A 218 -5.90 -6.05 -2.15
CA LEU A 218 -6.18 -7.32 -2.79
C LEU A 218 -6.24 -7.21 -4.32
N CYS A 219 -5.51 -8.10 -5.03
CA CYS A 219 -5.63 -8.25 -6.49
C CYS A 219 -5.94 -9.70 -6.94
N VAL A 220 -6.38 -10.54 -6.01
CA VAL A 220 -6.71 -11.94 -6.23
C VAL A 220 -7.93 -12.28 -5.36
N GLY A 221 -8.81 -13.17 -5.78
CA GLY A 221 -9.81 -13.72 -4.87
C GLY A 221 -9.13 -14.63 -3.85
N HIS A 222 -9.42 -14.45 -2.56
CA HIS A 222 -8.73 -15.15 -1.48
C HIS A 222 -9.69 -15.51 -0.36
N TRP A 223 -9.88 -16.79 -0.06
CA TRP A 223 -10.86 -17.31 0.93
C TRP A 223 -12.25 -16.66 0.77
N ALA A 224 -12.74 -15.97 1.78
CA ALA A 224 -14.00 -15.22 1.78
C ALA A 224 -13.95 -13.91 0.99
N TYR A 225 -12.75 -13.46 0.60
CA TYR A 225 -12.60 -12.25 -0.19
C TYR A 225 -12.87 -12.54 -1.67
N ARG A 226 -13.77 -11.79 -2.28
CA ARG A 226 -14.11 -11.93 -3.70
C ARG A 226 -12.97 -11.47 -4.60
N VAL A 227 -13.00 -11.93 -5.84
CA VAL A 227 -12.11 -11.40 -6.88
C VAL A 227 -12.39 -9.92 -7.07
N PRO A 228 -11.38 -9.04 -6.97
CA PRO A 228 -11.55 -7.62 -7.21
C PRO A 228 -11.96 -7.34 -8.66
N THR A 229 -12.89 -6.42 -8.85
CA THR A 229 -13.28 -5.85 -10.14
C THR A 229 -12.35 -4.68 -10.49
N GLU A 230 -12.49 -4.15 -11.71
CA GLU A 230 -11.76 -2.94 -12.11
C GLU A 230 -12.11 -1.73 -11.21
N ASP A 231 -13.37 -1.62 -10.79
CA ASP A 231 -13.81 -0.58 -9.86
C ASP A 231 -13.16 -0.72 -8.47
N ASP A 232 -12.94 -1.96 -8.01
CA ASP A 232 -12.24 -2.20 -6.75
C ASP A 232 -10.77 -1.79 -6.80
N PHE A 233 -10.06 -2.02 -7.92
CA PHE A 233 -8.69 -1.55 -8.06
C PHE A 233 -8.61 -0.03 -7.96
N ARG A 234 -9.49 0.66 -8.68
CA ARG A 234 -9.58 2.12 -8.63
C ARG A 234 -9.90 2.60 -7.21
N TRP A 235 -10.91 2.00 -6.59
CA TRP A 235 -11.33 2.33 -5.23
C TRP A 235 -10.21 2.13 -4.21
N GLN A 236 -9.51 0.99 -4.23
CA GLN A 236 -8.40 0.69 -3.31
C GLN A 236 -7.24 1.69 -3.47
N ILE A 237 -6.86 2.03 -4.71
CA ILE A 237 -5.80 3.02 -4.96
C ILE A 237 -6.18 4.37 -4.38
N TYR A 238 -7.33 4.92 -4.78
CA TYR A 238 -7.64 6.31 -4.46
C TYR A 238 -8.10 6.51 -3.02
N THR A 239 -8.75 5.55 -2.40
CA THR A 239 -9.09 5.66 -0.97
C THR A 239 -7.85 5.57 -0.09
N ALA A 240 -6.89 4.69 -0.41
CA ALA A 240 -5.63 4.61 0.31
C ALA A 240 -4.81 5.90 0.19
N LEU A 241 -4.63 6.43 -1.02
CA LEU A 241 -3.88 7.66 -1.26
C LEU A 241 -4.58 8.89 -0.65
N ALA A 242 -5.91 8.94 -0.68
CA ALA A 242 -6.70 9.99 -0.04
C ALA A 242 -6.54 10.00 1.49
N HIS A 243 -6.15 8.89 2.10
CA HIS A 243 -5.87 8.78 3.54
C HIS A 243 -4.36 8.79 3.85
N GLY A 244 -3.51 9.22 2.91
CA GLY A 244 -2.10 9.48 3.16
C GLY A 244 -1.16 8.29 2.99
N ALA A 245 -1.62 7.15 2.46
CA ALA A 245 -0.73 6.06 2.09
C ALA A 245 0.31 6.52 1.07
N ARG A 246 1.57 6.12 1.25
CA ARG A 246 2.67 6.41 0.32
C ARG A 246 3.03 5.21 -0.55
N GLY A 247 2.30 4.11 -0.41
CA GLY A 247 2.42 2.94 -1.27
C GLY A 247 1.18 2.05 -1.22
N VAL A 248 0.89 1.43 -2.36
CA VAL A 248 -0.11 0.37 -2.50
C VAL A 248 0.60 -0.85 -3.06
N LEU A 249 0.60 -1.94 -2.30
CA LEU A 249 1.16 -3.22 -2.71
C LEU A 249 0.03 -4.21 -2.95
N TRP A 250 0.15 -5.01 -3.99
CA TRP A 250 -0.91 -5.94 -4.39
C TRP A 250 -0.66 -7.35 -3.90
N PHE A 251 -1.57 -7.89 -3.14
CA PHE A 251 -1.58 -9.29 -2.72
C PHE A 251 -2.49 -10.06 -3.66
N HIS A 252 -1.99 -11.05 -4.37
CA HIS A 252 -0.67 -11.25 -4.93
C HIS A 252 -0.82 -11.62 -6.41
N LEU A 253 0.26 -11.52 -7.20
CA LEU A 253 0.14 -11.52 -8.66
C LEU A 253 -0.11 -12.89 -9.31
N TYR A 254 0.17 -14.00 -8.63
CA TYR A 254 0.27 -15.33 -9.26
C TYR A 254 -0.63 -16.36 -8.59
N ASN A 255 -1.38 -17.14 -9.36
CA ASN A 255 -2.02 -18.34 -8.85
C ASN A 255 -1.92 -19.49 -9.84
N PHE A 256 -1.99 -20.73 -9.34
CA PHE A 256 -1.75 -21.94 -10.11
C PHE A 256 -3.00 -22.81 -10.22
N LYS A 257 -2.98 -23.76 -11.15
CA LYS A 257 -4.03 -24.76 -11.32
C LYS A 257 -4.12 -25.63 -10.05
N GLY A 258 -5.32 -25.76 -9.51
CA GLY A 258 -5.57 -26.53 -8.28
C GLY A 258 -5.34 -25.78 -6.98
N ASP A 259 -4.92 -24.51 -7.05
CA ASP A 259 -4.89 -23.63 -5.88
C ASP A 259 -6.33 -23.31 -5.47
N CYS A 260 -6.74 -23.79 -4.29
CA CYS A 260 -8.09 -23.57 -3.78
C CYS A 260 -8.23 -22.30 -2.94
N SER A 261 -7.12 -21.69 -2.54
CA SER A 261 -7.12 -20.48 -1.72
C SER A 261 -7.18 -19.21 -2.55
N TYR A 262 -6.67 -19.26 -3.80
CA TYR A 262 -6.52 -18.08 -4.66
C TYR A 262 -7.25 -18.25 -5.99
N ARG A 263 -7.89 -17.17 -6.48
CA ARG A 263 -8.69 -17.17 -7.71
C ARG A 263 -8.40 -15.92 -8.53
N ASN A 264 -8.22 -16.11 -9.85
CA ASN A 264 -8.11 -15.03 -10.83
C ASN A 264 -7.08 -13.95 -10.48
N ALA A 265 -5.86 -14.37 -10.07
CA ALA A 265 -4.74 -13.44 -9.95
C ALA A 265 -4.38 -12.84 -11.33
N PRO A 266 -3.60 -11.75 -11.39
CA PRO A 266 -3.10 -11.19 -12.66
C PRO A 266 -2.42 -12.21 -13.58
N PHE A 267 -1.72 -13.19 -13.01
CA PHE A 267 -1.06 -14.27 -13.76
C PHE A 267 -1.55 -15.63 -13.28
N TYR A 268 -1.81 -16.53 -14.23
CA TYR A 268 -2.33 -17.85 -13.96
C TYR A 268 -1.48 -18.95 -14.61
N GLY A 269 -1.29 -20.05 -13.87
CA GLY A 269 -0.66 -21.28 -14.33
C GLY A 269 0.86 -21.22 -14.39
N GLU A 270 1.47 -22.35 -14.81
CA GLU A 270 2.93 -22.52 -14.88
C GLU A 270 3.59 -21.66 -15.98
N ASP A 271 2.82 -21.25 -16.96
CA ASP A 271 3.23 -20.38 -18.06
C ASP A 271 2.90 -18.90 -17.83
N PHE A 272 2.46 -18.56 -16.61
CA PHE A 272 2.17 -17.20 -16.17
C PHE A 272 1.28 -16.39 -17.13
N LYS A 273 0.21 -17.00 -17.65
CA LYS A 273 -0.71 -16.34 -18.57
C LYS A 273 -1.38 -15.15 -17.90
N ARG A 274 -1.38 -14.03 -18.59
CA ARG A 274 -2.11 -12.82 -18.18
C ARG A 274 -3.61 -13.07 -18.20
N THR A 275 -4.28 -12.70 -17.13
CA THR A 275 -5.73 -12.81 -16.96
C THR A 275 -6.42 -11.47 -17.22
N GLU A 276 -7.76 -11.43 -17.11
CA GLU A 276 -8.52 -10.20 -17.15
C GLU A 276 -8.14 -9.25 -15.99
N THR A 277 -7.80 -9.83 -14.83
CA THR A 277 -7.32 -9.08 -13.65
C THR A 277 -6.04 -8.30 -13.96
N PHE A 278 -5.12 -8.87 -14.75
CA PHE A 278 -3.95 -8.13 -15.25
C PHE A 278 -4.38 -6.87 -16.01
N THR A 279 -5.33 -7.01 -16.93
CA THR A 279 -5.80 -5.89 -17.76
C THR A 279 -6.45 -4.80 -16.92
N TYR A 280 -7.28 -5.15 -15.96
CA TYR A 280 -7.94 -4.18 -15.08
C TYR A 280 -6.94 -3.45 -14.17
N LEU A 281 -6.05 -4.20 -13.53
CA LEU A 281 -5.06 -3.63 -12.63
C LEU A 281 -4.09 -2.70 -13.39
N SER A 282 -3.56 -3.15 -14.53
CA SER A 282 -2.63 -2.35 -15.34
C SER A 282 -3.27 -1.05 -15.79
N ARG A 283 -4.52 -1.09 -16.28
CA ARG A 283 -5.26 0.10 -16.70
C ARG A 283 -5.43 1.11 -15.58
N GLN A 284 -5.84 0.67 -14.39
CA GLN A 284 -6.06 1.60 -13.26
C GLN A 284 -4.76 2.20 -12.74
N GLN A 285 -3.68 1.41 -12.70
CA GLN A 285 -2.37 1.93 -12.33
C GLN A 285 -1.80 2.90 -13.39
N ASP A 286 -2.02 2.65 -14.68
CA ASP A 286 -1.60 3.55 -15.74
C ASP A 286 -2.36 4.89 -15.71
N ILE A 287 -3.67 4.87 -15.47
CA ILE A 287 -4.46 6.09 -15.28
C ILE A 287 -3.90 6.90 -14.11
N PHE A 288 -3.63 6.26 -12.97
CA PHE A 288 -3.04 6.96 -11.82
C PHE A 288 -1.66 7.54 -12.15
N ARG A 289 -0.77 6.74 -12.76
CA ARG A 289 0.60 7.15 -13.10
C ARG A 289 0.62 8.34 -14.06
N GLN A 290 -0.24 8.32 -15.08
CA GLN A 290 -0.28 9.37 -16.09
C GLN A 290 -0.96 10.65 -15.60
N SER A 291 -1.97 10.52 -14.73
CA SER A 291 -2.82 11.66 -14.35
C SER A 291 -2.44 12.31 -13.03
N TYR A 292 -1.86 11.55 -12.09
CA TYR A 292 -1.77 12.02 -10.69
C TYR A 292 -0.44 11.74 -9.99
N MET A 293 0.35 10.75 -10.43
CA MET A 293 1.54 10.32 -9.70
C MET A 293 2.56 11.44 -9.50
N GLU A 294 2.75 12.30 -10.50
CA GLU A 294 3.68 13.42 -10.39
C GLU A 294 3.27 14.37 -9.27
N GLN A 295 1.99 14.70 -9.17
CA GLN A 295 1.46 15.58 -8.12
C GLN A 295 1.58 14.91 -6.75
N PHE A 296 1.16 13.65 -6.63
CA PHE A 296 1.27 12.90 -5.38
C PHE A 296 2.70 12.73 -4.88
N ASN A 297 3.69 12.68 -5.76
CA ASN A 297 5.10 12.66 -5.39
C ASN A 297 5.58 14.00 -4.79
N LYS A 298 4.89 15.10 -5.07
CA LYS A 298 5.27 16.45 -4.62
C LYS A 298 4.50 16.94 -3.40
N MET A 299 3.44 16.25 -2.97
CA MET A 299 2.55 16.71 -1.92
C MET A 299 2.30 15.63 -0.86
N GLU A 300 1.87 16.07 0.30
CA GLU A 300 1.40 15.21 1.40
C GLU A 300 -0.02 15.58 1.82
N MET A 301 -0.74 14.58 2.34
CA MET A 301 -2.05 14.78 2.92
C MET A 301 -1.94 15.57 4.22
N THR A 302 -2.76 16.61 4.34
CA THR A 302 -2.88 17.40 5.57
C THR A 302 -4.11 17.02 6.37
N GLU A 303 -5.26 16.87 5.69
CA GLU A 303 -6.55 16.56 6.31
C GLU A 303 -7.42 15.74 5.36
N VAL A 304 -8.26 14.88 5.93
CA VAL A 304 -9.24 14.07 5.21
C VAL A 304 -10.59 14.10 5.91
N TYR A 305 -11.65 14.22 5.12
CA TYR A 305 -13.04 14.28 5.55
C TYR A 305 -13.93 13.45 4.65
N HIS A 306 -15.10 13.08 5.16
CA HIS A 306 -16.13 12.35 4.43
C HIS A 306 -17.47 13.10 4.44
N THR A 307 -18.24 12.94 3.37
CA THR A 307 -19.63 13.41 3.29
C THR A 307 -20.51 12.36 2.60
N GLY A 308 -21.83 12.56 2.65
CA GLY A 308 -22.80 11.55 2.22
C GLY A 308 -22.95 10.46 3.28
N HIS A 309 -22.88 9.20 2.88
CA HIS A 309 -22.77 8.09 3.83
C HIS A 309 -21.39 8.13 4.51
N ILE A 310 -21.38 8.09 5.83
CA ILE A 310 -20.16 8.17 6.64
C ILE A 310 -19.85 6.79 7.21
N TYR A 311 -18.66 6.30 6.91
CA TYR A 311 -18.12 5.10 7.53
C TYR A 311 -17.41 5.45 8.84
N ASP A 312 -17.58 4.63 9.84
CA ASP A 312 -16.89 4.77 11.11
C ASP A 312 -15.41 4.33 10.96
N PRO A 313 -14.39 5.04 11.48
CA PRO A 313 -14.42 6.25 12.33
C PRO A 313 -14.16 7.57 11.56
N THR A 314 -14.46 7.66 10.28
CA THR A 314 -14.09 8.81 9.44
C THR A 314 -14.72 10.14 9.92
N LYS A 315 -14.00 11.23 9.66
CA LYS A 315 -14.45 12.57 10.06
C LYS A 315 -15.45 13.12 9.05
N ARG A 316 -16.60 13.60 9.53
CA ARG A 316 -17.58 14.30 8.68
C ARG A 316 -17.01 15.66 8.24
N PHE A 317 -17.18 15.96 6.95
CA PHE A 317 -16.88 17.28 6.41
C PHE A 317 -17.86 18.32 6.98
N CYS A 318 -17.30 19.47 7.38
CA CYS A 318 -18.02 20.71 7.68
C CYS A 318 -17.43 21.82 6.81
N SER A 319 -18.23 22.84 6.50
CA SER A 319 -17.74 24.03 5.77
C SER A 319 -16.49 24.60 6.43
N ASP A 320 -15.49 24.94 5.62
CA ASP A 320 -14.23 25.53 6.07
C ASP A 320 -13.86 26.79 5.25
N GLU A 321 -12.65 27.28 5.38
CA GLU A 321 -12.15 28.45 4.65
C GLU A 321 -12.01 28.25 3.13
N THR A 322 -11.98 27.01 2.66
CA THR A 322 -11.73 26.65 1.25
C THR A 322 -12.98 26.16 0.56
N ILE A 323 -13.71 25.25 1.21
CA ILE A 323 -14.91 24.62 0.65
C ILE A 323 -16.11 24.93 1.53
N LYS A 324 -17.11 25.54 0.91
CA LYS A 324 -18.39 25.84 1.55
C LYS A 324 -19.25 24.58 1.68
N GLU A 325 -19.33 23.77 0.62
CA GLU A 325 -20.23 22.64 0.55
C GLU A 325 -19.77 21.62 -0.51
N VAL A 326 -20.02 20.35 -0.26
CA VAL A 326 -19.85 19.27 -1.24
C VAL A 326 -21.13 18.45 -1.31
N ASN A 327 -21.79 18.45 -2.47
CA ASN A 327 -23.08 17.82 -2.71
C ASN A 327 -22.97 16.70 -3.74
N GLY A 328 -23.20 15.46 -3.32
CA GLY A 328 -23.45 14.35 -4.22
C GLY A 328 -24.91 14.33 -4.68
N LYS A 329 -25.16 14.00 -5.95
CA LYS A 329 -26.52 13.73 -6.44
C LYS A 329 -27.22 12.64 -5.64
N TYR A 330 -26.45 11.68 -5.19
CA TYR A 330 -26.87 10.62 -4.26
C TYR A 330 -26.05 10.76 -2.97
N SER A 331 -26.63 10.32 -1.85
CA SER A 331 -25.95 10.34 -0.56
C SER A 331 -24.87 9.22 -0.44
N TYR A 332 -24.14 8.99 -1.54
CA TYR A 332 -23.04 8.03 -1.54
C TYR A 332 -21.82 8.60 -0.82
N PRO A 333 -20.98 7.71 -0.24
CA PRO A 333 -19.79 8.14 0.48
C PRO A 333 -18.86 8.90 -0.47
N THR A 334 -18.39 10.04 -0.04
CA THR A 334 -17.49 10.91 -0.80
C THR A 334 -16.36 11.35 0.12
N ILE A 335 -15.10 11.21 -0.32
CA ILE A 335 -13.92 11.64 0.44
C ILE A 335 -13.47 13.00 -0.09
N ILE A 336 -13.09 13.87 0.83
CA ILE A 336 -12.54 15.20 0.59
C ILE A 336 -11.18 15.23 1.26
N THR A 337 -10.10 15.39 0.49
CA THR A 337 -8.75 15.36 1.07
C THR A 337 -7.97 16.60 0.67
N TYR A 338 -7.40 17.27 1.64
CA TYR A 338 -6.50 18.40 1.45
C TYR A 338 -5.04 17.93 1.43
N TYR A 339 -4.27 18.57 0.55
CA TYR A 339 -2.83 18.31 0.42
C TYR A 339 -2.06 19.62 0.38
N LYS A 340 -0.80 19.56 0.80
CA LYS A 340 0.18 20.64 0.68
C LYS A 340 1.42 20.11 -0.02
N GLU A 341 1.98 20.88 -0.95
CA GLU A 341 3.26 20.53 -1.56
C GLU A 341 4.42 20.64 -0.57
N PHE A 342 5.42 19.76 -0.73
CA PHE A 342 6.58 19.73 0.19
C PHE A 342 7.48 20.96 0.06
N GLU A 343 7.59 21.51 -1.15
CA GLU A 343 8.57 22.55 -1.50
C GLU A 343 7.93 23.91 -1.82
N SER A 344 6.61 24.02 -1.70
CA SER A 344 5.86 25.23 -1.94
C SER A 344 4.71 25.40 -0.95
N GLU A 345 4.03 26.56 -0.97
CA GLU A 345 2.79 26.79 -0.22
C GLU A 345 1.55 26.37 -1.02
N GLU A 346 1.74 25.73 -2.18
CA GLU A 346 0.63 25.30 -3.03
C GLU A 346 -0.20 24.21 -2.34
N ARG A 347 -1.51 24.40 -2.39
CA ARG A 347 -2.49 23.49 -1.79
C ARG A 347 -3.37 22.87 -2.86
N TRP A 348 -3.76 21.64 -2.61
CA TRP A 348 -4.61 20.87 -3.48
C TRP A 348 -5.77 20.26 -2.71
N VAL A 349 -6.85 19.95 -3.40
CA VAL A 349 -7.96 19.17 -2.84
C VAL A 349 -8.34 18.06 -3.81
N SER A 350 -8.53 16.85 -3.29
CA SER A 350 -9.12 15.75 -4.05
C SER A 350 -10.54 15.46 -3.58
N ILE A 351 -11.38 15.06 -4.54
CA ILE A 351 -12.72 14.54 -4.31
C ILE A 351 -12.76 13.12 -4.85
N VAL A 352 -13.09 12.15 -4.00
CA VAL A 352 -13.19 10.73 -4.36
C VAL A 352 -14.63 10.27 -4.21
N ASN A 353 -15.21 9.66 -5.24
CA ASN A 353 -16.42 8.88 -5.09
C ASN A 353 -16.07 7.56 -4.37
N ALA A 354 -16.29 7.49 -3.08
CA ALA A 354 -15.91 6.34 -2.26
C ALA A 354 -16.92 5.19 -2.29
N HIS A 355 -17.94 5.26 -3.16
CA HIS A 355 -18.84 4.14 -3.40
C HIS A 355 -18.16 3.09 -4.30
N GLN A 356 -18.27 1.80 -3.93
CA GLN A 356 -17.60 0.72 -4.66
C GLN A 356 -18.29 0.32 -5.98
N ARG A 357 -19.59 0.68 -6.18
CA ARG A 357 -20.39 0.14 -7.28
C ARG A 357 -21.10 1.18 -8.13
N TYR A 358 -21.30 2.40 -7.64
CA TYR A 358 -22.14 3.37 -8.33
C TYR A 358 -21.41 4.68 -8.57
N ALA A 359 -21.57 5.20 -9.78
CA ALA A 359 -21.10 6.54 -10.15
C ALA A 359 -21.92 7.62 -9.41
N ASN A 360 -21.29 8.73 -9.09
CA ASN A 360 -21.92 9.87 -8.46
C ASN A 360 -21.62 11.16 -9.20
N LYS A 361 -22.60 12.05 -9.27
CA LYS A 361 -22.40 13.44 -9.69
C LYS A 361 -22.14 14.28 -8.46
N ILE A 362 -20.96 14.85 -8.32
CA ILE A 362 -20.54 15.60 -7.16
C ILE A 362 -20.31 17.06 -7.55
N THR A 363 -20.89 17.98 -6.79
CA THR A 363 -20.70 19.42 -6.95
C THR A 363 -20.01 19.98 -5.72
N VAL A 364 -18.90 20.67 -5.94
CA VAL A 364 -18.09 21.34 -4.91
C VAL A 364 -18.31 22.85 -5.03
N TYR A 365 -18.72 23.47 -3.95
CA TYR A 365 -18.89 24.93 -3.83
C TYR A 365 -17.72 25.47 -3.03
N PHE A 366 -16.84 26.22 -3.67
CA PHE A 366 -15.71 26.84 -3.02
C PHE A 366 -16.12 28.18 -2.40
N THR A 367 -15.44 28.58 -1.32
CA THR A 367 -15.72 29.83 -0.60
C THR A 367 -15.43 31.07 -1.44
N CYS A 368 -14.50 31.00 -2.40
CA CYS A 368 -14.22 32.05 -3.38
C CYS A 368 -15.37 32.26 -4.40
N GLY A 369 -16.39 31.43 -4.41
CA GLY A 369 -17.52 31.49 -5.34
C GLY A 369 -17.43 30.55 -6.54
N ALA A 370 -16.28 29.92 -6.77
CA ALA A 370 -16.15 28.90 -7.82
C ALA A 370 -17.02 27.67 -7.54
N VAL A 371 -17.55 27.05 -8.59
CA VAL A 371 -18.36 25.84 -8.50
C VAL A 371 -17.81 24.80 -9.49
N LYS A 372 -17.48 23.63 -8.99
CA LYS A 372 -17.03 22.50 -9.82
C LYS A 372 -18.01 21.34 -9.72
N THR A 373 -18.41 20.82 -10.86
CA THR A 373 -19.26 19.63 -10.95
C THR A 373 -18.56 18.58 -11.75
N VAL A 374 -18.46 17.38 -11.17
CA VAL A 374 -17.82 16.21 -11.78
C VAL A 374 -18.72 14.98 -11.69
N TRP A 375 -18.68 14.12 -12.72
CA TRP A 375 -19.17 12.75 -12.62
C TRP A 375 -17.98 11.86 -12.35
N LEU A 376 -18.06 11.09 -11.29
CA LEU A 376 -17.02 10.15 -10.88
C LEU A 376 -17.57 8.73 -10.86
N ALA A 377 -16.89 7.82 -11.54
CA ALA A 377 -17.13 6.38 -11.47
C ALA A 377 -16.87 5.85 -10.03
N PRO A 378 -17.23 4.60 -9.71
CA PRO A 378 -16.89 3.99 -8.42
C PRO A 378 -15.39 4.09 -8.15
N GLY A 379 -15.01 4.59 -6.97
CA GLY A 379 -13.64 4.78 -6.55
C GLY A 379 -12.87 5.89 -7.29
N GLU A 380 -13.45 6.59 -8.25
CA GLU A 380 -12.74 7.59 -9.04
C GLU A 380 -12.48 8.88 -8.27
N MET A 381 -11.33 9.50 -8.56
CA MET A 381 -10.85 10.73 -7.95
C MET A 381 -10.78 11.87 -8.96
N LYS A 382 -11.06 13.09 -8.50
CA LYS A 382 -10.68 14.34 -9.17
C LYS A 382 -9.80 15.16 -8.24
N LEU A 383 -8.69 15.64 -8.75
CA LEU A 383 -7.73 16.51 -8.04
C LEU A 383 -7.87 17.94 -8.57
N PHE A 384 -7.92 18.92 -7.68
CA PHE A 384 -8.01 20.34 -7.99
C PHE A 384 -6.83 21.07 -7.33
N LYS A 385 -6.17 21.91 -8.10
CA LYS A 385 -5.18 22.87 -7.61
C LYS A 385 -5.91 24.11 -7.09
N LEU A 386 -5.69 24.51 -5.84
CA LEU A 386 -6.48 25.57 -5.23
C LEU A 386 -6.17 26.95 -5.80
N SER A 387 -4.93 27.23 -6.22
CA SER A 387 -4.58 28.47 -6.90
C SER A 387 -5.32 28.64 -8.23
N ASP A 388 -5.55 27.54 -8.99
CA ASP A 388 -6.30 27.60 -10.25
C ASP A 388 -7.79 27.88 -9.99
N ILE A 389 -8.36 27.27 -8.93
CA ILE A 389 -9.74 27.52 -8.52
C ILE A 389 -9.96 28.99 -8.13
N MET A 390 -9.01 29.58 -7.41
CA MET A 390 -9.09 30.98 -7.00
C MET A 390 -8.97 31.93 -8.20
N ALA A 391 -8.13 31.61 -9.18
CA ALA A 391 -7.93 32.43 -10.38
C ALA A 391 -9.18 32.50 -11.29
N GLU A 392 -10.07 31.50 -11.25
CA GLU A 392 -11.32 31.51 -12.03
C GLU A 392 -12.35 32.54 -11.57
N THR A 393 -12.18 33.11 -10.37
CA THR A 393 -13.14 34.03 -9.74
C THR A 393 -12.64 35.48 -9.66
N LEU A 394 -11.44 35.74 -10.17
CA LEU A 394 -10.86 37.07 -10.38
C LEU A 394 -11.12 37.59 -11.80
#